data_26801f760e512f0e17bc0ad764141eab
#
_entry.id   26801f760e512f0e17bc0ad764141eab
#
_cell.length_a   1.000
_cell.length_b   1.000
_cell.length_c   1.000
_cell.angle_alpha   90.00
_cell.angle_beta   90.00
_cell.angle_gamma   90.00
#
_symmetry.space_group_name_H-M   'P 1'
#
loop_
_entity.id
_entity.type
_entity.pdbx_description
1 polymer ?
#
loop_
_entity_poly.entity_id
_entity_poly.type
_entity_poly.pdbx_seq_one_letter_code
_entity_poly.pdbx_strand_id
1 'polypeptide(L)'
;MTEKKEQKSRRDFLKNSAALTTLLAMKPLSGYTSFSGSSNVTAQKKMHGIQIGAVSFVDEGVNKVLDYLQKEVNINTLFITVFTYGRGLAGRQIPGHPMPDHGSQESDAATYHGGNYAIPNPKFYARTILKDTRAPEHGDFDVLAAVIPEAKKRGMQVYASVEDQWRQDVPGIADLREYDLYGRKANTLCLFNPDVKEFWTALVADLCSSYPLDGILFFNERNGPFLSALGASHFQSIDSSRATCFCNHHKKAAIEYGLNFERVKEGYRKLDIFVQRALKDIRPSDGYYVEFQRLLLDYPEITLYDELFDLSKHQILKDVYGTVKSINKNLKVGFHIEHVNSFNPLFRATRSYEELATMADFLKVVSYNNCAGERYANFIRNIGSTVFRDVPLELLMRINNRLLNYSEKEASLDQLPMTGLSADTVYRETQRAVKGVNGKCLILPGIDVNLPTGKNSRKATEQDTYEATLAAYRGGADGVILSRKYSEMFLANLKGAGRAIREGNKL
;
A
#
# COMPACT_ATOMS: atom_id res chain seq x y z
N MET A 1 -23.17 -23.17 -44.76
CA MET A 1 -23.82 -22.16 -43.89
C MET A 1 -22.79 -21.69 -42.91
N THR A 2 -22.20 -20.54 -43.19
CA THR A 2 -21.12 -19.92 -42.38
C THR A 2 -21.75 -18.81 -41.55
N GLU A 3 -21.82 -19.02 -40.23
CA GLU A 3 -22.26 -17.97 -39.29
C GLU A 3 -21.17 -16.88 -39.19
N LYS A 4 -21.55 -15.69 -39.64
CA LYS A 4 -20.78 -14.47 -39.38
C LYS A 4 -20.96 -14.09 -37.90
N LYS A 5 -19.93 -14.25 -37.09
CA LYS A 5 -19.84 -13.58 -35.77
C LYS A 5 -19.69 -12.07 -36.02
N GLU A 6 -20.72 -11.29 -35.65
CA GLU A 6 -20.65 -9.84 -35.62
C GLU A 6 -19.60 -9.36 -34.60
N GLN A 7 -18.61 -8.67 -35.09
CA GLN A 7 -17.68 -7.89 -34.25
C GLN A 7 -18.45 -6.69 -33.68
N LYS A 8 -18.76 -6.72 -32.38
CA LYS A 8 -19.28 -5.55 -31.66
C LYS A 8 -18.24 -4.43 -31.68
N SER A 9 -18.59 -3.29 -32.24
CA SER A 9 -17.70 -2.16 -32.42
C SER A 9 -17.51 -1.40 -31.08
N ARG A 10 -16.38 -0.72 -30.89
CA ARG A 10 -16.11 0.22 -29.78
C ARG A 10 -17.25 1.21 -29.51
N ARG A 11 -18.00 1.55 -30.56
CA ARG A 11 -19.16 2.45 -30.51
C ARG A 11 -20.34 1.85 -29.75
N ASP A 12 -20.50 0.53 -29.76
CA ASP A 12 -21.61 -0.16 -29.09
C ASP A 12 -21.32 -0.36 -27.61
N PHE A 13 -20.02 -0.49 -27.23
CA PHE A 13 -19.59 -0.49 -25.83
C PHE A 13 -19.83 0.88 -25.16
N LEU A 14 -19.51 1.98 -25.85
CA LEU A 14 -19.74 3.34 -25.34
C LEU A 14 -21.24 3.68 -25.26
N LYS A 15 -22.08 3.17 -26.15
CA LYS A 15 -23.53 3.34 -26.08
C LYS A 15 -24.15 2.57 -24.91
N ASN A 16 -23.65 1.38 -24.59
CA ASN A 16 -24.16 0.59 -23.47
C ASN A 16 -23.71 1.16 -22.11
N SER A 17 -22.54 1.79 -22.03
CA SER A 17 -22.09 2.51 -20.84
C SER A 17 -22.89 3.80 -20.59
N ALA A 18 -23.33 4.49 -21.65
CA ALA A 18 -24.19 5.68 -21.57
C ALA A 18 -25.64 5.36 -21.18
N ALA A 19 -26.11 4.16 -21.46
CA ALA A 19 -27.50 3.75 -21.13
C ALA A 19 -27.67 3.43 -19.62
N LEU A 20 -26.58 3.18 -18.86
CA LEU A 20 -26.68 3.00 -17.41
C LEU A 20 -26.69 4.32 -16.62
N THR A 21 -26.38 5.45 -17.25
CA THR A 21 -26.35 6.78 -16.61
C THR A 21 -27.65 7.57 -16.75
N THR A 22 -28.64 7.08 -17.51
CA THR A 22 -29.89 7.81 -17.79
C THR A 22 -31.08 7.45 -16.90
N LEU A 23 -30.90 6.68 -15.82
CA LEU A 23 -32.00 6.29 -14.93
C LEU A 23 -32.05 7.06 -13.59
N LEU A 24 -31.31 8.16 -13.45
CA LEU A 24 -31.33 9.02 -12.24
C LEU A 24 -31.53 10.51 -12.56
N ALA A 25 -32.39 10.83 -13.52
CA ALA A 25 -32.89 12.21 -13.71
C ALA A 25 -34.31 12.31 -13.15
N MET A 26 -34.47 12.41 -11.85
CA MET A 26 -35.74 12.87 -11.22
C MET A 26 -35.52 14.25 -10.57
N LYS A 27 -36.40 15.15 -10.96
CA LYS A 27 -36.59 16.56 -10.71
C LYS A 27 -36.16 17.09 -9.33
N PRO A 28 -35.72 18.36 -9.24
CA PRO A 28 -35.51 19.04 -7.98
C PRO A 28 -36.85 19.43 -7.34
N LEU A 29 -37.16 18.89 -6.19
CA LEU A 29 -38.18 19.43 -5.31
C LEU A 29 -37.50 20.42 -4.36
N SER A 30 -37.77 21.69 -4.59
CA SER A 30 -37.48 22.78 -3.65
C SER A 30 -38.29 22.59 -2.37
N GLY A 31 -37.62 22.44 -1.28
CA GLY A 31 -38.18 22.41 0.06
C GLY A 31 -37.06 22.58 1.07
N TYR A 32 -36.59 23.80 1.32
CA TYR A 32 -35.75 24.11 2.46
C TYR A 32 -36.61 24.04 3.73
N THR A 33 -36.53 22.92 4.43
CA THR A 33 -36.85 22.89 5.87
C THR A 33 -35.55 22.70 6.61
N SER A 34 -35.15 23.76 7.30
CA SER A 34 -34.08 23.75 8.28
C SER A 34 -34.48 22.82 9.44
N PHE A 35 -33.97 21.58 9.39
CA PHE A 35 -33.96 20.71 10.56
C PHE A 35 -32.73 21.06 11.41
N SER A 36 -32.93 21.93 12.41
CA SER A 36 -32.05 22.02 13.55
C SER A 36 -32.32 20.84 14.49
N GLY A 37 -31.85 19.68 14.08
CA GLY A 37 -31.73 18.52 14.97
C GLY A 37 -30.32 18.53 15.54
N SER A 38 -30.14 18.96 16.78
CA SER A 38 -28.93 18.65 17.54
C SER A 38 -28.89 17.13 17.79
N SER A 39 -28.42 16.37 16.81
CA SER A 39 -27.96 15.02 17.05
C SER A 39 -26.70 15.15 17.93
N ASN A 40 -26.77 14.67 19.16
CA ASN A 40 -25.60 14.34 19.96
C ASN A 40 -24.81 13.28 19.19
N VAL A 41 -24.01 13.70 18.20
CA VAL A 41 -22.97 12.89 17.62
C VAL A 41 -21.95 12.77 18.73
N THR A 42 -21.98 11.67 19.47
CA THR A 42 -20.86 11.27 20.33
C THR A 42 -19.63 11.28 19.43
N ALA A 43 -18.73 12.25 19.68
CA ALA A 43 -17.51 12.41 18.87
C ALA A 43 -16.82 11.06 18.78
N GLN A 44 -16.74 10.51 17.58
CA GLN A 44 -16.13 9.20 17.37
C GLN A 44 -14.68 9.29 17.84
N LYS A 45 -14.30 8.42 18.79
CA LYS A 45 -12.95 8.42 19.37
C LYS A 45 -11.94 8.19 18.25
N LYS A 46 -10.99 9.11 18.08
CA LYS A 46 -9.93 9.02 17.08
C LYS A 46 -9.12 7.74 17.26
N MET A 47 -8.69 7.12 16.15
CA MET A 47 -7.89 5.89 16.17
C MET A 47 -6.40 6.22 16.27
N HIS A 48 -5.80 5.96 17.44
CA HIS A 48 -4.35 6.12 17.65
C HIS A 48 -3.70 4.75 17.55
N GLY A 49 -3.25 4.42 16.33
CA GLY A 49 -2.77 3.11 15.97
C GLY A 49 -1.26 2.98 15.95
N ILE A 50 -0.80 1.76 16.11
CA ILE A 50 0.60 1.37 15.88
C ILE A 50 0.66 0.03 15.15
N GLN A 51 1.58 -0.10 14.19
CA GLN A 51 1.94 -1.39 13.60
C GLN A 51 2.95 -2.11 14.47
N ILE A 52 2.67 -3.39 14.78
CA ILE A 52 3.46 -4.20 15.68
C ILE A 52 3.46 -5.66 15.22
N GLY A 53 4.63 -6.30 15.24
CA GLY A 53 4.78 -7.72 14.91
C GLY A 53 4.84 -8.62 16.14
N ALA A 54 4.69 -9.93 15.91
CA ALA A 54 4.77 -10.96 16.95
C ALA A 54 6.08 -10.90 17.74
N VAL A 55 7.21 -10.61 17.07
CA VAL A 55 8.54 -10.52 17.67
C VAL A 55 8.60 -9.55 18.87
N SER A 56 7.87 -8.44 18.81
CA SER A 56 7.85 -7.46 19.90
C SER A 56 7.25 -8.02 21.19
N PHE A 57 6.18 -8.81 21.05
CA PHE A 57 5.55 -9.45 22.20
C PHE A 57 6.36 -10.62 22.76
N VAL A 58 7.09 -11.32 21.89
CA VAL A 58 8.02 -12.40 22.30
C VAL A 58 9.21 -11.84 23.05
N ASP A 59 9.81 -10.76 22.55
CA ASP A 59 11.03 -10.17 23.10
C ASP A 59 10.80 -9.41 24.42
N GLU A 60 9.64 -8.78 24.60
CA GLU A 60 9.39 -7.87 25.72
C GLU A 60 8.25 -8.31 26.64
N GLY A 61 7.41 -9.24 26.17
CA GLY A 61 6.19 -9.65 26.86
C GLY A 61 4.98 -8.74 26.58
N VAL A 62 3.83 -9.37 26.44
CA VAL A 62 2.58 -8.72 26.01
C VAL A 62 2.19 -7.55 26.91
N ASN A 63 2.16 -7.76 28.23
CA ASN A 63 1.70 -6.75 29.16
C ASN A 63 2.60 -5.52 29.21
N LYS A 64 3.93 -5.71 29.20
CA LYS A 64 4.91 -4.60 29.21
C LYS A 64 4.76 -3.71 27.98
N VAL A 65 4.64 -4.33 26.78
CA VAL A 65 4.46 -3.60 25.53
C VAL A 65 3.14 -2.82 25.53
N LEU A 66 2.03 -3.45 25.90
CA LEU A 66 0.72 -2.79 25.90
C LEU A 66 0.65 -1.64 26.90
N ASP A 67 1.24 -1.82 28.10
CA ASP A 67 1.31 -0.78 29.13
C ASP A 67 2.10 0.44 28.63
N TYR A 68 3.28 0.21 28.02
CA TYR A 68 4.08 1.28 27.46
C TYR A 68 3.32 2.04 26.36
N LEU A 69 2.76 1.32 25.39
CA LEU A 69 2.02 1.91 24.28
C LEU A 69 0.82 2.74 24.76
N GLN A 70 0.09 2.26 25.75
CA GLN A 70 -1.07 2.96 26.28
C GLN A 70 -0.67 4.20 27.11
N LYS A 71 0.26 4.05 28.05
CA LYS A 71 0.60 5.08 29.04
C LYS A 71 1.51 6.17 28.47
N GLU A 72 2.54 5.77 27.71
CA GLU A 72 3.55 6.72 27.22
C GLU A 72 3.21 7.27 25.84
N VAL A 73 2.62 6.45 24.95
CA VAL A 73 2.36 6.82 23.57
C VAL A 73 0.89 7.18 23.30
N ASN A 74 0.00 6.86 24.24
CA ASN A 74 -1.46 7.08 24.11
C ASN A 74 -2.09 6.27 22.95
N ILE A 75 -1.58 5.07 22.67
CA ILE A 75 -2.13 4.15 21.68
C ILE A 75 -3.43 3.51 22.22
N ASN A 76 -4.44 3.45 21.38
CA ASN A 76 -5.71 2.80 21.67
C ASN A 76 -6.07 1.71 20.65
N THR A 77 -5.24 1.51 19.62
CA THR A 77 -5.51 0.59 18.51
C THR A 77 -4.23 -0.11 18.09
N LEU A 78 -4.25 -1.43 18.05
CA LEU A 78 -3.14 -2.26 17.59
C LEU A 78 -3.42 -2.77 16.17
N PHE A 79 -2.46 -2.58 15.28
CA PHE A 79 -2.41 -3.21 13.97
C PHE A 79 -1.33 -4.29 14.00
N ILE A 80 -1.74 -5.49 14.41
CA ILE A 80 -0.83 -6.61 14.59
C ILE A 80 -0.54 -7.24 13.23
N THR A 81 0.72 -7.26 12.82
CA THR A 81 1.15 -7.93 11.59
C THR A 81 1.05 -9.44 11.80
N VAL A 82 -0.04 -10.02 11.30
CA VAL A 82 -0.37 -11.45 11.46
C VAL A 82 0.15 -12.27 10.29
N PHE A 83 0.07 -11.72 9.09
CA PHE A 83 0.55 -12.39 7.89
C PHE A 83 1.49 -11.46 7.13
N THR A 84 2.75 -11.83 7.02
CA THR A 84 3.78 -11.05 6.33
C THR A 84 4.98 -11.92 5.98
N TYR A 85 5.80 -11.44 5.07
CA TYR A 85 7.09 -12.03 4.77
C TYR A 85 8.21 -11.04 4.81
N GLY A 86 9.37 -11.57 5.03
CA GLY A 86 10.58 -10.81 5.03
C GLY A 86 10.91 -10.23 6.41
N ARG A 87 12.20 -10.24 6.68
CA ARG A 87 12.80 -9.79 7.93
C ARG A 87 12.39 -8.38 8.32
N GLY A 88 12.23 -7.51 7.30
CA GLY A 88 11.90 -6.11 7.53
C GLY A 88 10.66 -5.88 8.37
N LEU A 89 9.65 -6.76 8.31
CA LEU A 89 8.39 -6.60 9.03
C LEU A 89 8.17 -7.67 10.10
N ALA A 90 8.63 -8.90 9.87
CA ALA A 90 8.37 -10.03 10.75
C ALA A 90 9.39 -10.17 11.88
N GLY A 91 10.67 -9.93 11.59
CA GLY A 91 11.76 -10.18 12.52
C GLY A 91 12.25 -8.98 13.34
N ARG A 92 13.36 -9.18 14.01
CA ARG A 92 14.14 -8.11 14.64
C ARG A 92 14.80 -7.24 13.58
N GLN A 93 15.65 -6.32 14.00
CA GLN A 93 16.38 -5.46 13.07
C GLN A 93 17.36 -6.28 12.22
N ILE A 94 17.47 -5.93 10.94
CA ILE A 94 18.43 -6.56 10.02
C ILE A 94 19.82 -5.97 10.19
N PRO A 95 20.92 -6.74 9.88
CA PRO A 95 22.27 -6.25 9.94
C PRO A 95 22.48 -4.95 9.17
N GLY A 96 23.25 -4.03 9.73
CA GLY A 96 23.57 -2.75 9.10
C GLY A 96 22.55 -1.63 9.36
N HIS A 97 21.43 -1.92 10.01
CA HIS A 97 20.46 -0.91 10.46
C HIS A 97 20.63 -0.58 11.95
N PRO A 98 20.28 0.65 12.38
CA PRO A 98 20.34 1.01 13.79
C PRO A 98 19.49 0.07 14.64
N MET A 99 20.04 -0.36 15.77
CA MET A 99 19.32 -1.18 16.75
C MET A 99 18.32 -0.31 17.52
N PRO A 100 17.12 -0.81 17.86
CA PRO A 100 16.19 -0.12 18.74
C PRO A 100 16.79 -0.04 20.17
N ASP A 101 16.21 0.80 21.02
CA ASP A 101 16.61 0.98 22.43
C ASP A 101 15.76 0.15 23.40
N HIS A 102 15.05 -0.85 22.91
CA HIS A 102 14.19 -1.76 23.67
C HIS A 102 14.10 -3.14 22.98
N GLY A 103 13.58 -4.14 23.70
CA GLY A 103 13.49 -5.51 23.23
C GLY A 103 14.84 -6.19 23.11
N SER A 104 14.95 -7.23 22.29
CA SER A 104 16.22 -7.87 21.97
C SER A 104 17.03 -7.00 21.02
N GLN A 105 18.29 -6.76 21.38
CA GLN A 105 19.23 -5.93 20.61
C GLN A 105 20.02 -6.73 19.55
N GLU A 106 19.68 -8.00 19.32
CA GLU A 106 20.35 -8.83 18.33
C GLU A 106 19.86 -8.54 16.91
N SER A 107 20.78 -8.47 15.96
CA SER A 107 20.47 -8.46 14.55
C SER A 107 20.03 -9.85 14.08
N ASP A 108 19.04 -9.90 13.23
CA ASP A 108 18.47 -11.15 12.71
C ASP A 108 18.86 -11.37 11.24
N ALA A 109 19.97 -12.07 11.02
CA ALA A 109 20.54 -12.27 9.69
C ALA A 109 20.15 -13.60 9.05
N ALA A 110 19.96 -14.63 9.85
CA ALA A 110 19.97 -16.03 9.39
C ALA A 110 18.60 -16.71 9.47
N THR A 111 17.68 -16.20 10.29
CA THR A 111 16.40 -16.86 10.54
C THR A 111 15.42 -16.56 9.42
N TYR A 112 14.66 -17.56 9.02
CA TYR A 112 13.48 -17.36 8.18
C TYR A 112 12.42 -16.61 8.97
N HIS A 113 11.90 -15.55 8.37
CA HIS A 113 10.77 -14.81 8.92
C HIS A 113 9.64 -14.76 7.91
N GLY A 114 8.45 -14.93 8.40
CA GLY A 114 7.27 -14.77 7.60
C GLY A 114 6.34 -15.96 7.57
N GLY A 115 5.11 -15.65 7.30
CA GLY A 115 3.98 -16.56 7.29
C GLY A 115 2.85 -16.02 8.14
N ASN A 116 2.01 -16.91 8.59
CA ASN A 116 0.91 -16.63 9.52
C ASN A 116 1.41 -16.78 10.97
N TYR A 117 1.36 -15.70 11.74
CA TYR A 117 1.71 -15.67 13.17
C TYR A 117 0.53 -15.98 14.10
N ALA A 118 -0.69 -16.13 13.55
CA ALA A 118 -1.81 -16.79 14.21
C ALA A 118 -1.84 -18.27 13.82
N ILE A 119 -2.52 -19.11 14.60
CA ILE A 119 -2.66 -20.53 14.27
C ILE A 119 -3.76 -20.70 13.20
N PRO A 120 -3.44 -21.14 11.97
CA PRO A 120 -4.44 -21.32 10.94
C PRO A 120 -5.44 -22.41 11.28
N ASN A 121 -6.73 -22.15 11.06
CA ASN A 121 -7.76 -23.16 11.17
C ASN A 121 -7.95 -23.87 9.82
N PRO A 122 -7.59 -25.16 9.70
CA PRO A 122 -7.51 -25.85 8.41
C PRO A 122 -8.83 -25.86 7.61
N LYS A 123 -9.98 -25.76 8.28
CA LYS A 123 -11.30 -25.77 7.61
C LYS A 123 -11.47 -24.65 6.57
N PHE A 124 -10.81 -23.51 6.77
CA PHE A 124 -10.92 -22.38 5.84
C PHE A 124 -10.08 -22.57 4.57
N TYR A 125 -8.99 -23.33 4.65
CA TYR A 125 -8.02 -23.51 3.57
C TYR A 125 -8.25 -24.74 2.69
N ALA A 126 -9.40 -25.41 2.82
CA ALA A 126 -9.69 -26.66 2.09
C ALA A 126 -9.64 -26.47 0.55
N ARG A 127 -10.03 -25.29 0.06
CA ARG A 127 -10.17 -24.99 -1.37
C ARG A 127 -8.94 -24.33 -2.00
N THR A 128 -7.92 -23.96 -1.25
CA THR A 128 -6.66 -23.42 -1.75
C THR A 128 -5.53 -24.45 -1.65
N ILE A 129 -4.55 -24.37 -2.55
CA ILE A 129 -3.35 -25.21 -2.48
C ILE A 129 -2.38 -24.73 -1.38
N LEU A 130 -2.48 -23.47 -0.94
CA LEU A 130 -1.66 -22.90 0.12
C LEU A 130 -2.29 -23.22 1.49
N LYS A 131 -1.84 -24.29 2.13
CA LYS A 131 -2.42 -24.78 3.40
C LYS A 131 -1.52 -24.55 4.59
N ASP A 132 -0.23 -24.76 4.43
CA ASP A 132 0.77 -24.61 5.49
C ASP A 132 1.51 -23.28 5.33
N THR A 133 0.96 -22.24 5.92
CA THR A 133 1.53 -20.88 5.88
C THR A 133 1.99 -20.40 7.24
N ARG A 134 2.05 -21.28 8.25
CA ARG A 134 2.50 -20.96 9.60
C ARG A 134 3.92 -20.37 9.58
N ALA A 135 4.14 -19.27 10.30
CA ALA A 135 5.46 -18.71 10.53
C ALA A 135 6.24 -19.64 11.48
N PRO A 136 7.47 -20.06 11.14
CA PRO A 136 8.17 -21.07 11.91
C PRO A 136 8.91 -20.54 13.15
N GLU A 137 9.22 -19.23 13.20
CA GLU A 137 10.21 -18.69 14.12
C GLU A 137 9.79 -18.55 15.58
N HIS A 138 8.49 -18.59 15.87
CA HIS A 138 7.97 -18.44 17.24
C HIS A 138 7.24 -19.68 17.77
N GLY A 139 7.50 -20.85 17.17
CA GLY A 139 6.92 -22.13 17.59
C GLY A 139 5.38 -22.06 17.66
N ASP A 140 4.82 -22.42 18.81
CA ASP A 140 3.37 -22.44 19.05
C ASP A 140 2.79 -21.09 19.51
N PHE A 141 3.59 -20.04 19.58
CA PHE A 141 3.11 -18.72 19.98
C PHE A 141 2.11 -18.16 18.97
N ASP A 142 0.85 -18.07 19.40
CA ASP A 142 -0.24 -17.44 18.64
C ASP A 142 -0.37 -15.99 19.08
N VAL A 143 0.04 -15.07 18.20
CA VAL A 143 0.07 -13.63 18.54
C VAL A 143 -1.31 -13.08 18.86
N LEU A 144 -2.35 -13.51 18.15
CA LEU A 144 -3.72 -13.02 18.39
C LEU A 144 -4.31 -13.58 19.67
N ALA A 145 -4.16 -14.88 19.91
CA ALA A 145 -4.63 -15.52 21.15
C ALA A 145 -3.94 -14.93 22.39
N ALA A 146 -2.65 -14.59 22.28
CA ALA A 146 -1.90 -14.00 23.39
C ALA A 146 -2.25 -12.52 23.65
N VAL A 147 -2.44 -11.72 22.59
CA VAL A 147 -2.53 -10.26 22.71
C VAL A 147 -3.97 -9.77 22.89
N ILE A 148 -4.95 -10.35 22.20
CA ILE A 148 -6.34 -9.84 22.21
C ILE A 148 -6.91 -9.74 23.62
N PRO A 149 -6.83 -10.76 24.50
CA PRO A 149 -7.39 -10.67 25.83
C PRO A 149 -6.79 -9.51 26.64
N GLU A 150 -5.49 -9.33 26.56
CA GLU A 150 -4.77 -8.29 27.30
C GLU A 150 -5.04 -6.88 26.76
N ALA A 151 -5.17 -6.75 25.43
CA ALA A 151 -5.57 -5.51 24.78
C ALA A 151 -7.01 -5.10 25.15
N LYS A 152 -7.94 -6.04 25.11
CA LYS A 152 -9.36 -5.80 25.50
C LYS A 152 -9.51 -5.38 26.96
N LYS A 153 -8.74 -5.95 27.90
CA LYS A 153 -8.71 -5.50 29.32
C LYS A 153 -8.33 -4.03 29.44
N ARG A 154 -7.54 -3.49 28.49
CA ARG A 154 -7.10 -2.09 28.44
C ARG A 154 -8.00 -1.20 27.58
N GLY A 155 -9.10 -1.73 27.04
CA GLY A 155 -9.99 -1.02 26.13
C GLY A 155 -9.35 -0.66 24.78
N MET A 156 -8.33 -1.41 24.37
CA MET A 156 -7.67 -1.24 23.07
C MET A 156 -8.37 -2.07 22.00
N GLN A 157 -8.42 -1.52 20.80
CA GLN A 157 -8.88 -2.22 19.59
C GLN A 157 -7.75 -3.05 18.98
N VAL A 158 -8.08 -4.17 18.35
CA VAL A 158 -7.11 -5.05 17.70
C VAL A 158 -7.53 -5.36 16.27
N TYR A 159 -6.69 -4.97 15.33
CA TYR A 159 -6.81 -5.27 13.90
C TYR A 159 -5.71 -6.23 13.48
N ALA A 160 -6.06 -7.25 12.70
CA ALA A 160 -5.06 -8.07 12.04
C ALA A 160 -4.57 -7.38 10.76
N SER A 161 -3.26 -7.16 10.67
CA SER A 161 -2.61 -6.65 9.48
C SER A 161 -2.11 -7.80 8.62
N VAL A 162 -2.43 -7.77 7.33
CA VAL A 162 -2.14 -8.82 6.36
C VAL A 162 -1.46 -8.21 5.16
N GLU A 163 -0.27 -8.70 4.80
CA GLU A 163 0.53 -8.22 3.68
C GLU A 163 0.58 -9.24 2.55
N ASP A 164 0.42 -8.76 1.31
CA ASP A 164 0.58 -9.58 0.11
C ASP A 164 2.06 -9.75 -0.26
N GLN A 165 2.78 -10.44 0.61
CA GLN A 165 4.17 -10.88 0.40
C GLN A 165 4.32 -12.34 0.80
N TRP A 166 5.22 -13.09 0.13
CA TRP A 166 5.26 -14.54 0.23
C TRP A 166 6.67 -15.09 0.38
N ARG A 167 6.82 -16.01 1.31
CA ARG A 167 7.98 -16.87 1.43
C ARG A 167 8.04 -17.82 0.22
N GLN A 168 9.22 -18.02 -0.33
CA GLN A 168 9.38 -18.77 -1.58
C GLN A 168 9.43 -20.30 -1.41
N ASP A 169 9.54 -20.75 -0.17
CA ASP A 169 9.63 -22.17 0.21
C ASP A 169 8.28 -22.79 0.61
N VAL A 170 7.18 -22.03 0.60
CA VAL A 170 5.84 -22.56 0.88
C VAL A 170 5.44 -23.58 -0.21
N PRO A 171 5.00 -24.80 0.17
CA PRO A 171 4.56 -25.79 -0.81
C PRO A 171 3.46 -25.26 -1.74
N GLY A 172 3.60 -25.52 -3.04
CA GLY A 172 2.65 -25.09 -4.06
C GLY A 172 2.81 -23.63 -4.55
N ILE A 173 3.60 -22.80 -3.87
CA ILE A 173 3.73 -21.38 -4.22
C ILE A 173 4.31 -21.14 -5.61
N ALA A 174 5.18 -22.05 -6.08
CA ALA A 174 5.88 -21.90 -7.36
C ALA A 174 4.93 -21.83 -8.56
N ASP A 175 3.73 -22.41 -8.46
CA ASP A 175 2.75 -22.47 -9.55
C ASP A 175 1.81 -21.27 -9.55
N LEU A 176 1.85 -20.47 -8.48
CA LEU A 176 1.04 -19.28 -8.30
C LEU A 176 1.76 -17.98 -8.68
N ARG A 177 3.05 -18.05 -8.97
CA ARG A 177 3.91 -16.90 -9.23
C ARG A 177 3.51 -16.14 -10.48
N GLU A 178 3.79 -14.86 -10.46
CA GLU A 178 3.78 -14.02 -11.64
C GLU A 178 4.90 -14.42 -12.63
N TYR A 179 4.71 -14.08 -13.88
CA TYR A 179 5.72 -14.25 -14.94
C TYR A 179 6.01 -12.89 -15.57
N ASP A 180 7.29 -12.60 -15.77
CA ASP A 180 7.68 -11.42 -16.53
C ASP A 180 7.45 -11.61 -18.05
N LEU A 181 7.73 -10.54 -18.80
CA LEU A 181 7.56 -10.50 -20.26
C LEU A 181 8.31 -11.63 -21.00
N TYR A 182 9.42 -12.11 -20.42
CA TYR A 182 10.30 -13.13 -21.01
C TYR A 182 10.06 -14.53 -20.45
N GLY A 183 9.01 -14.72 -19.68
CA GLY A 183 8.60 -16.02 -19.14
C GLY A 183 9.37 -16.47 -17.89
N ARG A 184 10.10 -15.56 -17.22
CA ARG A 184 10.80 -15.86 -15.97
C ARG A 184 9.86 -15.64 -14.79
N LYS A 185 9.90 -16.55 -13.81
CA LYS A 185 9.06 -16.42 -12.58
C LYS A 185 9.54 -15.24 -11.72
N ALA A 186 8.58 -14.50 -11.18
CA ALA A 186 8.79 -13.47 -10.16
C ALA A 186 8.62 -14.05 -8.75
N ASN A 187 8.87 -13.23 -7.72
CA ASN A 187 8.64 -13.60 -6.32
C ASN A 187 7.25 -13.25 -5.82
N THR A 188 6.46 -12.57 -6.62
CA THR A 188 5.08 -12.17 -6.35
C THR A 188 4.09 -13.18 -6.91
N LEU A 189 2.88 -13.24 -6.34
CA LEU A 189 1.83 -14.14 -6.78
C LEU A 189 0.85 -13.43 -7.72
N CYS A 190 0.35 -14.16 -8.71
CA CYS A 190 -0.57 -13.61 -9.69
C CYS A 190 -1.95 -13.36 -9.09
N LEU A 191 -2.39 -12.11 -9.06
CA LEU A 191 -3.68 -11.71 -8.50
C LEU A 191 -4.90 -12.21 -9.29
N PHE A 192 -4.74 -12.58 -10.56
CA PHE A 192 -5.79 -13.26 -11.34
C PHE A 192 -5.81 -14.77 -11.14
N ASN A 193 -4.84 -15.34 -10.44
CA ASN A 193 -4.85 -16.78 -10.15
C ASN A 193 -5.97 -17.09 -9.14
N PRO A 194 -6.91 -18.01 -9.44
CA PRO A 194 -8.02 -18.34 -8.56
C PRO A 194 -7.58 -18.84 -7.17
N ASP A 195 -6.49 -19.63 -7.08
CA ASP A 195 -5.96 -20.11 -5.81
C ASP A 195 -5.42 -18.99 -4.92
N VAL A 196 -4.83 -17.95 -5.53
CA VAL A 196 -4.36 -16.77 -4.79
C VAL A 196 -5.54 -15.99 -4.24
N LYS A 197 -6.61 -15.80 -5.02
CA LYS A 197 -7.85 -15.16 -4.57
C LYS A 197 -8.52 -15.96 -3.45
N GLU A 198 -8.64 -17.26 -3.61
CA GLU A 198 -9.22 -18.17 -2.62
C GLU A 198 -8.43 -18.14 -1.31
N PHE A 199 -7.08 -18.09 -1.40
CA PHE A 199 -6.24 -18.00 -0.22
C PHE A 199 -6.50 -16.71 0.59
N TRP A 200 -6.56 -15.56 -0.05
CA TRP A 200 -6.80 -14.28 0.64
C TRP A 200 -8.17 -14.25 1.32
N THR A 201 -9.19 -14.75 0.65
CA THR A 201 -10.54 -14.83 1.24
C THR A 201 -10.59 -15.86 2.38
N ALA A 202 -9.90 -16.99 2.25
CA ALA A 202 -9.77 -17.99 3.29
C ALA A 202 -9.05 -17.45 4.53
N LEU A 203 -7.92 -16.74 4.33
CA LEU A 203 -7.15 -16.17 5.43
C LEU A 203 -7.96 -15.14 6.22
N VAL A 204 -8.61 -14.18 5.54
CA VAL A 204 -9.40 -13.17 6.26
C VAL A 204 -10.65 -13.78 6.89
N ALA A 205 -11.24 -14.82 6.29
CA ALA A 205 -12.37 -15.55 6.88
C ALA A 205 -11.96 -16.29 8.14
N ASP A 206 -10.79 -16.94 8.12
CA ASP A 206 -10.23 -17.61 9.31
C ASP A 206 -9.99 -16.59 10.43
N LEU A 207 -9.23 -15.55 10.17
CA LEU A 207 -8.89 -14.54 11.17
C LEU A 207 -10.14 -13.90 11.81
N CYS A 208 -11.13 -13.52 10.98
CA CYS A 208 -12.36 -12.89 11.47
C CYS A 208 -13.30 -13.84 12.21
N SER A 209 -13.22 -15.15 11.95
CA SER A 209 -14.08 -16.15 12.59
C SER A 209 -13.43 -16.79 13.82
N SER A 210 -12.10 -16.90 13.82
CA SER A 210 -11.36 -17.58 14.89
C SER A 210 -10.97 -16.63 16.03
N TYR A 211 -10.92 -15.32 15.79
CA TYR A 211 -10.48 -14.34 16.78
C TYR A 211 -11.46 -13.16 16.91
N PRO A 212 -11.68 -12.63 18.15
CA PRO A 212 -12.55 -11.47 18.39
C PRO A 212 -11.86 -10.14 18.02
N LEU A 213 -11.53 -10.00 16.74
CA LEU A 213 -10.92 -8.80 16.16
C LEU A 213 -11.91 -7.62 16.10
N ASP A 214 -11.39 -6.41 15.95
CA ASP A 214 -12.15 -5.22 15.58
C ASP A 214 -12.11 -4.99 14.05
N GLY A 215 -11.20 -5.65 13.33
CA GLY A 215 -11.13 -5.60 11.88
C GLY A 215 -9.83 -6.09 11.27
N ILE A 216 -9.66 -5.76 9.99
CA ILE A 216 -8.52 -6.15 9.15
C ILE A 216 -7.90 -4.90 8.52
N LEU A 217 -6.58 -4.88 8.41
CA LEU A 217 -5.82 -3.97 7.55
C LEU A 217 -5.06 -4.77 6.50
N PHE A 218 -5.42 -4.60 5.23
CA PHE A 218 -4.84 -5.35 4.12
C PHE A 218 -3.86 -4.48 3.32
N PHE A 219 -2.69 -5.03 3.02
CA PHE A 219 -1.62 -4.40 2.27
C PHE A 219 -1.41 -5.10 0.93
N ASN A 220 -1.35 -4.32 -0.13
CA ASN A 220 -0.95 -4.78 -1.45
C ASN A 220 -0.13 -3.68 -2.14
N GLU A 221 1.18 -3.68 -1.91
CA GLU A 221 2.11 -2.71 -2.47
C GLU A 221 2.70 -3.20 -3.80
N ARG A 222 1.91 -3.16 -4.86
CA ARG A 222 2.35 -3.60 -6.19
C ARG A 222 2.11 -2.54 -7.25
N ASN A 223 3.18 -2.18 -7.96
CA ASN A 223 3.07 -1.40 -9.19
C ASN A 223 2.62 -2.31 -10.34
N GLY A 224 1.85 -1.76 -11.26
CA GLY A 224 1.56 -2.41 -12.53
C GLY A 224 2.80 -2.55 -13.42
N PRO A 225 2.72 -3.33 -14.49
CA PRO A 225 3.84 -3.59 -15.36
C PRO A 225 4.39 -2.34 -16.06
N PHE A 226 3.54 -1.35 -16.35
CA PHE A 226 3.94 -0.09 -16.98
C PHE A 226 4.81 0.78 -16.07
N LEU A 227 4.34 1.04 -14.86
CA LEU A 227 5.10 1.82 -13.88
C LEU A 227 6.39 1.11 -13.46
N SER A 228 6.34 -0.22 -13.33
CA SER A 228 7.52 -1.03 -13.05
C SER A 228 8.56 -0.96 -14.17
N ALA A 229 8.15 -1.06 -15.43
CA ALA A 229 9.04 -0.98 -16.57
C ALA A 229 9.74 0.39 -16.69
N LEU A 230 9.02 1.49 -16.37
CA LEU A 230 9.58 2.83 -16.38
C LEU A 230 10.49 3.14 -15.18
N GLY A 231 10.54 2.26 -14.17
CA GLY A 231 11.18 2.57 -12.90
C GLY A 231 10.45 3.68 -12.13
N ALA A 232 9.15 3.88 -12.39
CA ALA A 232 8.32 4.90 -11.75
C ALA A 232 7.99 4.51 -10.29
N SER A 233 9.00 4.10 -9.54
CA SER A 233 8.96 3.67 -8.15
C SER A 233 10.08 4.33 -7.35
N HIS A 234 10.17 4.01 -6.07
CA HIS A 234 11.22 4.53 -5.18
C HIS A 234 12.40 3.57 -4.98
N PHE A 235 12.44 2.46 -5.71
CA PHE A 235 13.58 1.54 -5.68
C PHE A 235 14.76 2.10 -6.48
N GLN A 236 15.99 1.73 -6.10
CA GLN A 236 17.20 2.26 -6.73
C GLN A 236 17.49 1.67 -8.12
N SER A 237 17.00 0.46 -8.41
CA SER A 237 17.28 -0.23 -9.67
C SER A 237 16.08 -0.26 -10.58
N ILE A 238 16.33 -0.02 -11.88
CA ILE A 238 15.35 -0.17 -12.94
C ILE A 238 15.67 -1.45 -13.70
N ASP A 239 14.74 -2.37 -13.76
CA ASP A 239 14.80 -3.54 -14.64
C ASP A 239 13.48 -3.71 -15.38
N SER A 240 13.35 -3.01 -16.50
CA SER A 240 12.15 -3.05 -17.35
C SER A 240 11.82 -4.44 -17.85
N SER A 241 12.83 -5.33 -17.97
CA SER A 241 12.64 -6.70 -18.40
C SER A 241 11.94 -7.59 -17.36
N ARG A 242 11.88 -7.13 -16.11
CA ARG A 242 11.24 -7.84 -14.99
C ARG A 242 9.81 -7.36 -14.68
N ALA A 243 9.28 -6.44 -15.49
CA ALA A 243 7.87 -6.04 -15.35
C ALA A 243 6.94 -7.27 -15.41
N THR A 244 5.99 -7.37 -14.49
CA THR A 244 5.02 -8.47 -14.35
C THR A 244 3.59 -7.90 -14.31
N CYS A 245 2.55 -8.67 -14.64
CA CYS A 245 2.53 -10.12 -14.86
C CYS A 245 2.07 -10.47 -16.29
N PHE A 246 2.73 -11.41 -16.95
CA PHE A 246 2.38 -11.90 -18.29
C PHE A 246 2.02 -13.40 -18.30
N CYS A 247 1.54 -13.95 -17.20
CA CYS A 247 1.15 -15.36 -17.06
C CYS A 247 -0.15 -15.70 -17.82
N ASN A 248 -0.51 -16.97 -17.87
CA ASN A 248 -1.72 -17.44 -18.57
C ASN A 248 -3.02 -16.86 -17.97
N HIS A 249 -3.09 -16.60 -16.66
CA HIS A 249 -4.26 -15.97 -16.03
C HIS A 249 -4.43 -14.52 -16.48
N HIS A 250 -3.34 -13.75 -16.54
CA HIS A 250 -3.36 -12.39 -17.09
C HIS A 250 -3.65 -12.38 -18.60
N LYS A 251 -3.11 -13.35 -19.36
CA LYS A 251 -3.45 -13.51 -20.79
C LYS A 251 -4.95 -13.72 -20.99
N LYS A 252 -5.54 -14.64 -20.21
CA LYS A 252 -6.99 -14.89 -20.26
C LYS A 252 -7.78 -13.63 -19.93
N ALA A 253 -7.46 -12.96 -18.83
CA ALA A 253 -8.12 -11.72 -18.42
C ALA A 253 -7.96 -10.62 -19.48
N ALA A 254 -6.78 -10.47 -20.11
CA ALA A 254 -6.56 -9.51 -21.18
C ALA A 254 -7.47 -9.75 -22.40
N ILE A 255 -7.61 -11.01 -22.81
CA ILE A 255 -8.50 -11.38 -23.92
C ILE A 255 -9.97 -11.10 -23.56
N GLU A 256 -10.40 -11.42 -22.33
CA GLU A 256 -11.75 -11.14 -21.82
C GLU A 256 -12.01 -9.63 -21.73
N TYR A 257 -10.98 -8.83 -21.44
CA TYR A 257 -11.02 -7.36 -21.41
C TYR A 257 -11.01 -6.74 -22.84
N GLY A 258 -10.83 -7.56 -23.86
CA GLY A 258 -10.82 -7.13 -25.27
C GLY A 258 -9.45 -6.71 -25.81
N LEU A 259 -8.36 -7.05 -25.10
CA LEU A 259 -7.01 -6.75 -25.53
C LEU A 259 -6.43 -7.88 -26.41
N ASN A 260 -5.68 -7.49 -27.43
CA ASN A 260 -4.83 -8.42 -28.16
C ASN A 260 -3.53 -8.66 -27.36
N PHE A 261 -3.43 -9.81 -26.70
CA PHE A 261 -2.32 -10.11 -25.82
C PHE A 261 -0.94 -10.14 -26.52
N GLU A 262 -0.86 -10.50 -27.79
CA GLU A 262 0.39 -10.46 -28.53
C GLU A 262 0.82 -9.00 -28.80
N ARG A 263 -0.11 -8.09 -29.06
CA ARG A 263 0.19 -6.65 -29.16
C ARG A 263 0.57 -6.06 -27.79
N VAL A 264 -0.04 -6.50 -26.71
CA VAL A 264 0.42 -6.15 -25.33
C VAL A 264 1.88 -6.52 -25.18
N LYS A 265 2.25 -7.78 -25.46
CA LYS A 265 3.63 -8.24 -25.32
C LYS A 265 4.61 -7.50 -26.24
N GLU A 266 4.19 -7.20 -27.47
CA GLU A 266 5.00 -6.42 -28.40
C GLU A 266 5.22 -5.01 -27.86
N GLY A 267 4.18 -4.32 -27.41
CA GLY A 267 4.28 -3.00 -26.81
C GLY A 267 5.25 -2.97 -25.63
N TYR A 268 5.15 -3.94 -24.71
CA TYR A 268 6.07 -4.03 -23.56
C TYR A 268 7.52 -4.39 -23.98
N ARG A 269 7.73 -5.17 -25.05
CA ARG A 269 9.08 -5.39 -25.58
C ARG A 269 9.67 -4.09 -26.16
N LYS A 270 8.87 -3.29 -26.86
CA LYS A 270 9.28 -1.97 -27.34
C LYS A 270 9.57 -1.01 -26.20
N LEU A 271 8.75 -1.05 -25.15
CA LEU A 271 8.99 -0.27 -23.93
C LEU A 271 10.29 -0.68 -23.22
N ASP A 272 10.56 -1.98 -23.11
CA ASP A 272 11.82 -2.48 -22.55
C ASP A 272 13.03 -1.98 -23.38
N ILE A 273 12.96 -2.12 -24.72
CA ILE A 273 14.01 -1.59 -25.62
C ILE A 273 14.20 -0.08 -25.45
N PHE A 274 13.12 0.70 -25.35
CA PHE A 274 13.17 2.13 -25.10
C PHE A 274 13.90 2.45 -23.79
N VAL A 275 13.52 1.78 -22.68
CA VAL A 275 14.15 1.98 -21.38
C VAL A 275 15.62 1.58 -21.40
N GLN A 276 15.96 0.44 -21.98
CA GLN A 276 17.37 -0.01 -22.08
C GLN A 276 18.23 0.95 -22.90
N ARG A 277 17.69 1.54 -23.96
CA ARG A 277 18.38 2.57 -24.76
C ARG A 277 18.56 3.86 -23.95
N ALA A 278 17.52 4.27 -23.23
CA ALA A 278 17.58 5.43 -22.37
C ALA A 278 18.64 5.27 -21.27
N LEU A 279 18.70 4.14 -20.60
CA LEU A 279 19.71 3.86 -19.57
C LEU A 279 21.14 3.87 -20.13
N LYS A 280 21.34 3.54 -21.42
CA LYS A 280 22.63 3.59 -22.13
C LYS A 280 22.91 4.93 -22.79
N ASP A 281 22.08 5.95 -22.57
CA ASP A 281 22.19 7.28 -23.19
C ASP A 281 22.15 7.26 -24.74
N ILE A 282 21.38 6.34 -25.30
CA ILE A 282 21.15 6.28 -26.75
C ILE A 282 19.93 7.15 -27.07
N ARG A 283 20.18 8.43 -27.32
CA ARG A 283 19.13 9.44 -27.52
C ARG A 283 18.41 9.24 -28.85
N PRO A 284 17.04 9.14 -28.87
CA PRO A 284 16.28 9.18 -30.12
C PRO A 284 16.38 10.54 -30.83
N SER A 285 16.14 10.58 -32.14
CA SER A 285 16.22 11.81 -32.95
C SER A 285 15.33 12.93 -32.42
N ASP A 286 14.09 12.60 -32.01
CA ASP A 286 13.10 13.56 -31.52
C ASP A 286 13.15 13.75 -29.98
N GLY A 287 14.09 13.09 -29.29
CA GLY A 287 14.20 13.10 -27.84
C GLY A 287 13.40 11.98 -27.16
N TYR A 288 13.71 11.74 -25.86
CA TYR A 288 13.15 10.61 -25.13
C TYR A 288 11.66 10.74 -24.90
N TYR A 289 11.17 11.92 -24.50
CA TYR A 289 9.76 12.11 -24.21
C TYR A 289 8.87 11.94 -25.44
N VAL A 290 9.30 12.48 -26.61
CA VAL A 290 8.55 12.36 -27.87
C VAL A 290 8.49 10.91 -28.32
N GLU A 291 9.60 10.18 -28.26
CA GLU A 291 9.65 8.77 -28.61
C GLU A 291 8.78 7.92 -27.67
N PHE A 292 8.80 8.21 -26.37
CA PHE A 292 7.91 7.59 -25.41
C PHE A 292 6.43 7.82 -25.74
N GLN A 293 6.02 9.05 -26.06
CA GLN A 293 4.65 9.35 -26.45
C GLN A 293 4.25 8.62 -27.73
N ARG A 294 5.15 8.56 -28.73
CA ARG A 294 4.93 7.81 -29.98
C ARG A 294 4.70 6.34 -29.68
N LEU A 295 5.50 5.74 -28.79
CA LEU A 295 5.34 4.36 -28.37
C LEU A 295 3.95 4.10 -27.76
N LEU A 296 3.43 5.00 -26.91
CA LEU A 296 2.09 4.85 -26.33
C LEU A 296 0.96 5.02 -27.36
N LEU A 297 1.18 5.87 -28.38
CA LEU A 297 0.22 6.02 -29.48
C LEU A 297 0.19 4.77 -30.39
N ASP A 298 1.36 4.19 -30.67
CA ASP A 298 1.47 2.98 -31.49
C ASP A 298 0.97 1.73 -30.77
N TYR A 299 1.15 1.68 -29.45
CA TYR A 299 0.78 0.54 -28.58
C TYR A 299 -0.04 1.00 -27.38
N PRO A 300 -1.28 1.47 -27.57
CA PRO A 300 -2.16 1.88 -26.46
C PRO A 300 -2.47 0.70 -25.49
N GLU A 301 -2.24 -0.52 -25.93
CA GLU A 301 -2.34 -1.73 -25.10
C GLU A 301 -1.42 -1.70 -23.88
N ILE A 302 -0.33 -0.92 -23.88
CA ILE A 302 0.57 -0.77 -22.74
C ILE A 302 -0.17 -0.20 -21.52
N THR A 303 -0.87 0.91 -21.70
CA THR A 303 -1.60 1.57 -20.61
C THR A 303 -2.87 0.82 -20.22
N LEU A 304 -3.58 0.26 -21.20
CA LEU A 304 -4.78 -0.55 -20.94
C LEU A 304 -4.47 -1.85 -20.18
N TYR A 305 -3.29 -2.40 -20.39
CA TYR A 305 -2.86 -3.59 -19.67
C TYR A 305 -2.42 -3.27 -18.22
N ASP A 306 -1.87 -2.10 -17.99
CA ASP A 306 -1.58 -1.62 -16.64
C ASP A 306 -2.88 -1.36 -15.85
N GLU A 307 -3.91 -0.80 -16.52
CA GLU A 307 -5.26 -0.69 -15.95
C GLU A 307 -5.85 -2.06 -15.58
N LEU A 308 -5.70 -3.06 -16.46
CA LEU A 308 -6.14 -4.43 -16.17
C LEU A 308 -5.42 -5.01 -14.94
N PHE A 309 -4.13 -4.73 -14.76
CA PHE A 309 -3.40 -5.13 -13.56
C PHE A 309 -4.00 -4.47 -12.30
N ASP A 310 -4.29 -3.17 -12.35
CA ASP A 310 -4.92 -2.45 -11.24
C ASP A 310 -6.32 -2.99 -10.92
N LEU A 311 -7.12 -3.37 -11.93
CA LEU A 311 -8.41 -4.03 -11.74
C LEU A 311 -8.27 -5.36 -10.96
N SER A 312 -7.19 -6.12 -11.17
CA SER A 312 -6.93 -7.35 -10.40
C SER A 312 -6.70 -7.06 -8.91
N LYS A 313 -5.99 -5.97 -8.60
CA LYS A 313 -5.79 -5.49 -7.21
C LYS A 313 -7.12 -5.07 -6.58
N HIS A 314 -7.89 -4.26 -7.28
CA HIS A 314 -9.22 -3.80 -6.82
C HIS A 314 -10.16 -4.98 -6.56
N GLN A 315 -10.10 -6.03 -7.39
CA GLN A 315 -10.94 -7.21 -7.17
C GLN A 315 -10.57 -7.93 -5.88
N ILE A 316 -9.27 -8.09 -5.57
CA ILE A 316 -8.84 -8.67 -4.29
C ILE A 316 -9.33 -7.80 -3.11
N LEU A 317 -9.25 -6.47 -3.20
CA LEU A 317 -9.74 -5.59 -2.14
C LEU A 317 -11.25 -5.74 -1.92
N LYS A 318 -12.03 -5.83 -3.02
CA LYS A 318 -13.48 -6.08 -2.96
C LYS A 318 -13.80 -7.44 -2.34
N ASP A 319 -13.06 -8.48 -2.74
CA ASP A 319 -13.25 -9.84 -2.22
C ASP A 319 -12.94 -9.91 -0.71
N VAL A 320 -11.85 -9.28 -0.27
CA VAL A 320 -11.50 -9.15 1.16
C VAL A 320 -12.57 -8.39 1.92
N TYR A 321 -12.99 -7.22 1.44
CA TYR A 321 -14.04 -6.42 2.08
C TYR A 321 -15.35 -7.20 2.19
N GLY A 322 -15.81 -7.79 1.09
CA GLY A 322 -17.04 -8.59 1.03
C GLY A 322 -17.01 -9.78 1.99
N THR A 323 -15.88 -10.50 2.04
CA THR A 323 -15.68 -11.64 2.93
C THR A 323 -15.80 -11.22 4.41
N VAL A 324 -15.08 -10.19 4.83
CA VAL A 324 -15.13 -9.69 6.21
C VAL A 324 -16.55 -9.24 6.59
N LYS A 325 -17.20 -8.47 5.72
CA LYS A 325 -18.57 -7.95 5.95
C LYS A 325 -19.63 -9.04 5.97
N SER A 326 -19.43 -10.14 5.25
CA SER A 326 -20.33 -11.31 5.28
C SER A 326 -20.26 -12.06 6.62
N ILE A 327 -19.10 -12.05 7.29
CA ILE A 327 -18.92 -12.70 8.59
C ILE A 327 -19.50 -11.82 9.71
N ASN A 328 -19.09 -10.55 9.74
CA ASN A 328 -19.60 -9.58 10.70
C ASN A 328 -19.54 -8.15 10.14
N LYS A 329 -20.68 -7.52 9.96
CA LYS A 329 -20.81 -6.16 9.42
C LYS A 329 -20.12 -5.08 10.25
N ASN A 330 -19.92 -5.33 11.55
CA ASN A 330 -19.28 -4.40 12.47
C ASN A 330 -17.74 -4.40 12.37
N LEU A 331 -17.13 -5.46 11.83
CA LEU A 331 -15.69 -5.49 11.61
C LEU A 331 -15.31 -4.42 10.59
N LYS A 332 -14.29 -3.63 10.91
CA LYS A 332 -13.78 -2.62 10.00
C LYS A 332 -12.71 -3.19 9.08
N VAL A 333 -12.74 -2.79 7.83
CA VAL A 333 -11.74 -3.16 6.82
C VAL A 333 -11.01 -1.92 6.35
N GLY A 334 -9.70 -1.94 6.45
CA GLY A 334 -8.85 -0.88 5.94
C GLY A 334 -7.88 -1.36 4.88
N PHE A 335 -7.49 -0.43 4.00
CA PHE A 335 -6.49 -0.68 2.98
C PHE A 335 -5.31 0.27 3.13
N HIS A 336 -4.13 -0.26 2.84
CA HIS A 336 -2.89 0.49 2.80
C HIS A 336 -2.72 1.16 1.43
N ILE A 337 -2.50 2.47 1.43
CA ILE A 337 -2.18 3.25 0.23
C ILE A 337 -0.69 3.48 0.21
N GLU A 338 -0.04 2.94 -0.79
CA GLU A 338 1.40 2.88 -0.95
C GLU A 338 2.09 4.26 -0.94
N HIS A 339 3.32 4.31 -0.47
CA HIS A 339 4.08 5.57 -0.37
C HIS A 339 4.32 6.23 -1.74
N VAL A 340 4.45 5.45 -2.81
CA VAL A 340 4.63 5.97 -4.16
C VAL A 340 3.48 6.89 -4.59
N ASN A 341 2.29 6.73 -4.04
CA ASN A 341 1.14 7.60 -4.25
C ASN A 341 1.39 9.06 -3.78
N SER A 342 2.29 9.27 -2.82
CA SER A 342 2.62 10.61 -2.34
C SER A 342 3.38 11.44 -3.38
N PHE A 343 4.23 10.82 -4.21
CA PHE A 343 5.16 11.56 -5.08
C PHE A 343 5.08 11.19 -6.57
N ASN A 344 4.31 10.17 -6.97
CA ASN A 344 4.16 9.77 -8.37
C ASN A 344 2.80 10.19 -8.93
N PRO A 345 2.73 11.21 -9.81
CA PRO A 345 1.47 11.66 -10.39
C PRO A 345 0.82 10.63 -11.30
N LEU A 346 1.59 9.75 -11.97
CA LEU A 346 1.06 8.67 -12.80
C LEU A 346 0.33 7.64 -11.91
N PHE A 347 0.94 7.26 -10.79
CA PHE A 347 0.33 6.35 -9.84
C PHE A 347 -0.94 6.93 -9.19
N ARG A 348 -0.97 8.26 -8.95
CA ARG A 348 -2.19 8.95 -8.47
C ARG A 348 -3.34 8.85 -9.45
N ALA A 349 -3.05 8.85 -10.76
CA ALA A 349 -4.06 8.77 -11.79
C ALA A 349 -4.76 7.40 -11.86
N THR A 350 -4.09 6.32 -11.43
CA THR A 350 -4.67 4.97 -11.42
C THR A 350 -5.59 4.71 -10.23
N ARG A 351 -5.60 5.58 -9.20
CA ARG A 351 -6.29 5.34 -7.93
C ARG A 351 -7.07 6.55 -7.43
N SER A 352 -8.38 6.45 -7.50
CA SER A 352 -9.29 7.41 -6.90
C SER A 352 -9.54 7.08 -5.42
N TYR A 353 -9.35 8.03 -4.52
CA TYR A 353 -9.77 7.89 -3.12
C TYR A 353 -11.28 7.70 -2.99
N GLU A 354 -12.07 8.31 -3.88
CA GLU A 354 -13.51 8.14 -3.88
C GLU A 354 -13.93 6.70 -4.18
N GLU A 355 -13.28 6.05 -5.14
CA GLU A 355 -13.51 4.65 -5.47
C GLU A 355 -13.08 3.73 -4.31
N LEU A 356 -11.88 3.92 -3.78
CA LEU A 356 -11.37 3.11 -2.66
C LEU A 356 -12.26 3.22 -1.43
N ALA A 357 -12.84 4.39 -1.15
CA ALA A 357 -13.76 4.60 -0.04
C ALA A 357 -15.08 3.82 -0.16
N THR A 358 -15.43 3.28 -1.35
CA THR A 358 -16.62 2.45 -1.53
C THR A 358 -16.45 1.02 -0.99
N MET A 359 -15.20 0.58 -0.79
CA MET A 359 -14.85 -0.76 -0.34
C MET A 359 -13.91 -0.76 0.88
N ALA A 360 -13.89 0.33 1.65
CA ALA A 360 -13.07 0.46 2.85
C ALA A 360 -13.82 1.22 3.94
N ASP A 361 -13.62 0.85 5.21
CA ASP A 361 -14.06 1.62 6.37
C ASP A 361 -13.00 2.65 6.79
N PHE A 362 -11.74 2.41 6.44
CA PHE A 362 -10.64 3.36 6.62
C PHE A 362 -9.52 3.13 5.60
N LEU A 363 -8.76 4.18 5.30
CA LEU A 363 -7.55 4.09 4.48
C LEU A 363 -6.33 4.49 5.30
N LYS A 364 -5.32 3.64 5.33
CA LYS A 364 -3.99 3.98 5.82
C LYS A 364 -3.21 4.62 4.68
N VAL A 365 -3.12 5.94 4.66
CA VAL A 365 -2.35 6.68 3.66
C VAL A 365 -0.92 6.83 4.13
N VAL A 366 0.04 6.27 3.39
CA VAL A 366 1.46 6.37 3.74
C VAL A 366 1.97 7.78 3.51
N SER A 367 2.20 8.51 4.60
CA SER A 367 2.69 9.90 4.61
C SER A 367 4.08 9.97 5.29
N TYR A 368 4.98 9.07 4.91
CA TYR A 368 6.30 8.90 5.51
C TYR A 368 7.26 10.01 5.04
N ASN A 369 7.23 11.17 5.69
CA ASN A 369 8.03 12.31 5.29
C ASN A 369 9.52 12.16 5.59
N ASN A 370 9.91 11.49 6.67
CA ASN A 370 11.32 11.39 7.05
C ASN A 370 12.11 10.47 6.09
N CYS A 371 11.58 9.29 5.76
CA CYS A 371 12.20 8.41 4.79
C CYS A 371 11.88 8.80 3.33
N ALA A 372 10.98 9.75 3.10
CA ALA A 372 10.55 10.16 1.77
C ALA A 372 11.67 10.81 0.95
N GLY A 373 12.60 11.51 1.58
CA GLY A 373 13.63 12.22 0.85
C GLY A 373 14.46 11.32 -0.05
N GLU A 374 14.95 10.19 0.48
CA GLU A 374 15.67 9.18 -0.30
C GLU A 374 14.77 8.56 -1.38
N ARG A 375 13.55 8.19 -1.02
CA ARG A 375 12.59 7.55 -1.93
C ARG A 375 12.16 8.46 -3.07
N TYR A 376 11.91 9.72 -2.78
CA TYR A 376 11.54 10.72 -3.76
C TYR A 376 12.70 11.05 -4.69
N ALA A 377 13.92 11.22 -4.16
CA ALA A 377 15.12 11.40 -4.96
C ALA A 377 15.35 10.23 -5.93
N ASN A 378 15.18 8.99 -5.47
CA ASN A 378 15.27 7.82 -6.33
C ASN A 378 14.21 7.82 -7.43
N PHE A 379 12.95 8.14 -7.10
CA PHE A 379 11.89 8.27 -8.10
C PHE A 379 12.24 9.29 -9.18
N ILE A 380 12.69 10.50 -8.81
CA ILE A 380 13.08 11.55 -9.78
C ILE A 380 14.26 11.08 -10.65
N ARG A 381 15.27 10.46 -10.04
CA ARG A 381 16.40 9.90 -10.80
C ARG A 381 15.97 8.80 -11.77
N ASN A 382 15.07 7.94 -11.34
CA ASN A 382 14.56 6.85 -12.18
C ASN A 382 13.82 7.37 -13.41
N ILE A 383 12.80 8.20 -13.23
CA ILE A 383 12.05 8.75 -14.38
C ILE A 383 12.89 9.72 -15.22
N GLY A 384 13.86 10.40 -14.59
CA GLY A 384 14.84 11.24 -15.25
C GLY A 384 15.93 10.46 -15.98
N SER A 385 16.09 9.17 -15.76
CA SER A 385 16.98 8.30 -16.53
C SER A 385 16.27 7.55 -17.68
N THR A 386 14.95 7.69 -17.77
CA THR A 386 14.11 7.01 -18.76
C THR A 386 13.32 8.03 -19.60
N VAL A 387 12.07 8.28 -19.23
CA VAL A 387 11.11 9.10 -19.98
C VAL A 387 11.54 10.57 -20.08
N PHE A 388 12.10 11.12 -19.00
CA PHE A 388 12.47 12.55 -18.90
C PHE A 388 13.97 12.78 -18.98
N ARG A 389 14.72 11.93 -19.68
CA ARG A 389 16.18 12.00 -19.71
C ARG A 389 16.73 13.29 -20.36
N ASP A 390 15.95 13.95 -21.21
CA ASP A 390 16.30 15.25 -21.77
C ASP A 390 16.14 16.43 -20.78
N VAL A 391 15.56 16.17 -19.58
CA VAL A 391 15.25 17.21 -18.59
C VAL A 391 16.26 17.17 -17.44
N PRO A 392 16.90 18.29 -17.06
CA PRO A 392 17.74 18.34 -15.87
C PRO A 392 16.95 17.90 -14.62
N LEU A 393 17.54 17.04 -13.80
CA LEU A 393 16.85 16.39 -12.65
C LEU A 393 16.26 17.39 -11.65
N GLU A 394 16.97 18.49 -11.35
CA GLU A 394 16.46 19.56 -10.48
C GLU A 394 15.22 20.26 -11.07
N LEU A 395 15.20 20.47 -12.38
CA LEU A 395 14.02 21.02 -13.07
C LEU A 395 12.86 20.03 -13.04
N LEU A 396 13.15 18.75 -13.31
CA LEU A 396 12.16 17.68 -13.25
C LEU A 396 11.52 17.57 -11.84
N MET A 397 12.34 17.64 -10.79
CA MET A 397 11.86 17.64 -9.41
C MET A 397 10.95 18.85 -9.13
N ARG A 398 11.35 20.07 -9.55
CA ARG A 398 10.51 21.27 -9.38
C ARG A 398 9.18 21.16 -10.12
N ILE A 399 9.18 20.63 -11.35
CA ILE A 399 7.94 20.38 -12.10
C ILE A 399 7.07 19.39 -11.33
N ASN A 400 7.64 18.28 -10.88
CA ASN A 400 6.91 17.27 -10.11
C ASN A 400 6.31 17.84 -8.82
N ASN A 401 7.06 18.65 -8.06
CA ASN A 401 6.56 19.33 -6.87
C ASN A 401 5.33 20.21 -7.18
N ARG A 402 5.36 20.96 -8.28
CA ARG A 402 4.20 21.76 -8.71
C ARG A 402 3.00 20.91 -9.08
N LEU A 403 3.20 19.82 -9.82
CA LEU A 403 2.12 18.88 -10.17
C LEU A 403 1.47 18.25 -8.93
N LEU A 404 2.26 18.02 -7.89
CA LEU A 404 1.81 17.43 -6.63
C LEU A 404 1.30 18.47 -5.61
N ASN A 405 1.44 19.76 -5.90
CA ASN A 405 1.17 20.84 -4.95
C ASN A 405 2.03 20.76 -3.68
N TYR A 406 3.29 20.35 -3.84
CA TYR A 406 4.28 20.36 -2.75
C TYR A 406 4.95 21.73 -2.64
N SER A 407 5.56 21.98 -1.46
CA SER A 407 6.30 23.22 -1.22
C SER A 407 7.53 23.31 -2.12
N GLU A 408 7.76 24.48 -2.71
CA GLU A 408 9.01 24.77 -3.44
C GLU A 408 10.22 24.98 -2.51
N LYS A 409 9.99 24.99 -1.20
CA LYS A 409 11.03 25.15 -0.16
C LYS A 409 11.71 23.84 0.24
N GLU A 410 11.33 22.72 -0.37
CA GLU A 410 12.05 21.47 -0.14
C GLU A 410 13.50 21.55 -0.62
N ALA A 411 14.36 20.76 -0.02
CA ALA A 411 15.79 20.73 -0.32
C ALA A 411 16.08 20.33 -1.77
N SER A 412 17.28 20.60 -2.26
CA SER A 412 17.75 20.13 -3.57
C SER A 412 17.74 18.59 -3.64
N LEU A 413 17.69 18.05 -4.85
CA LEU A 413 17.61 16.60 -5.09
C LEU A 413 18.70 15.82 -4.35
N ASP A 414 19.93 16.34 -4.30
CA ASP A 414 21.05 15.68 -3.65
C ASP A 414 21.01 15.80 -2.11
N GLN A 415 20.32 16.80 -1.57
CA GLN A 415 20.13 16.98 -0.13
C GLN A 415 18.94 16.20 0.41
N LEU A 416 17.94 15.92 -0.42
CA LEU A 416 16.71 15.22 0.01
C LEU A 416 16.93 13.94 0.82
N PRO A 417 17.87 13.04 0.48
CA PRO A 417 18.12 11.85 1.31
C PRO A 417 18.48 12.19 2.75
N MET A 418 19.23 13.30 2.97
CA MET A 418 19.66 13.75 4.29
C MET A 418 18.62 14.56 5.05
N THR A 419 17.77 15.29 4.32
CA THR A 419 16.79 16.20 4.94
C THR A 419 15.42 15.57 5.14
N GLY A 420 15.07 14.54 4.34
CA GLY A 420 13.68 14.08 4.23
C GLY A 420 12.78 15.12 3.54
N LEU A 421 11.50 14.91 3.57
CA LEU A 421 10.50 15.94 3.25
C LEU A 421 9.98 16.58 4.54
N SER A 422 9.46 17.80 4.43
CA SER A 422 8.89 18.51 5.59
C SER A 422 7.59 17.88 6.10
N ALA A 423 7.20 18.19 7.31
CA ALA A 423 5.90 17.79 7.87
C ALA A 423 4.71 18.40 7.11
N ASP A 424 4.91 19.49 6.33
CA ASP A 424 3.91 20.05 5.42
C ASP A 424 3.43 19.01 4.38
N THR A 425 4.32 18.12 3.95
CA THR A 425 3.97 17.00 3.05
C THR A 425 2.93 16.08 3.70
N VAL A 426 3.09 15.76 4.99
CA VAL A 426 2.10 14.96 5.74
C VAL A 426 0.75 15.67 5.80
N TYR A 427 0.77 16.97 6.12
CA TYR A 427 -0.44 17.79 6.14
C TYR A 427 -1.18 17.77 4.79
N ARG A 428 -0.47 18.03 3.69
CA ARG A 428 -1.04 18.09 2.33
C ARG A 428 -1.59 16.75 1.85
N GLU A 429 -0.83 15.68 2.06
CA GLU A 429 -1.28 14.33 1.69
C GLU A 429 -2.50 13.90 2.52
N THR A 430 -2.53 14.23 3.79
CA THR A 430 -3.71 14.00 4.64
C THR A 430 -4.91 14.77 4.14
N GLN A 431 -4.78 16.09 3.89
CA GLN A 431 -5.88 16.90 3.33
C GLN A 431 -6.39 16.37 2.00
N ARG A 432 -5.47 15.93 1.11
CA ARG A 432 -5.84 15.36 -0.19
C ARG A 432 -6.68 14.09 0.00
N ALA A 433 -6.28 13.22 0.90
CA ALA A 433 -7.01 11.99 1.19
C ALA A 433 -8.38 12.28 1.83
N VAL A 434 -8.44 13.14 2.85
CA VAL A 434 -9.70 13.53 3.51
C VAL A 434 -10.69 14.13 2.52
N LYS A 435 -10.24 15.04 1.66
CA LYS A 435 -11.09 15.61 0.60
C LYS A 435 -11.52 14.53 -0.42
N GLY A 436 -10.59 13.64 -0.79
CA GLY A 436 -10.83 12.62 -1.81
C GLY A 436 -11.85 11.57 -1.39
N VAL A 437 -11.91 11.19 -0.12
CA VAL A 437 -12.90 10.22 0.37
C VAL A 437 -14.26 10.84 0.65
N ASN A 438 -14.34 12.17 0.76
CA ASN A 438 -15.59 12.91 0.96
C ASN A 438 -16.47 12.36 2.10
N GLY A 439 -15.85 12.07 3.25
CA GLY A 439 -16.52 11.52 4.44
C GLY A 439 -17.01 10.07 4.34
N LYS A 440 -16.73 9.35 3.24
CA LYS A 440 -17.20 7.97 3.04
C LYS A 440 -16.42 6.93 3.85
N CYS A 441 -15.16 7.21 4.21
CA CYS A 441 -14.36 6.36 5.08
C CYS A 441 -13.37 7.19 5.91
N LEU A 442 -12.77 6.59 6.95
CA LEU A 442 -11.80 7.26 7.81
C LEU A 442 -10.43 7.34 7.12
N ILE A 443 -9.69 8.42 7.40
CA ILE A 443 -8.31 8.60 6.94
C ILE A 443 -7.37 8.52 8.13
N LEU A 444 -6.47 7.52 8.07
CA LEU A 444 -5.45 7.24 9.08
C LEU A 444 -4.06 7.34 8.43
N PRO A 445 -3.43 8.53 8.41
CA PRO A 445 -2.08 8.66 7.89
C PRO A 445 -1.10 7.72 8.60
N GLY A 446 -0.28 7.02 7.82
CA GLY A 446 0.87 6.30 8.34
C GLY A 446 2.00 7.28 8.61
N ILE A 447 2.52 7.30 9.83
CA ILE A 447 3.63 8.15 10.25
C ILE A 447 4.87 7.28 10.40
N ASP A 448 5.98 7.65 9.74
CA ASP A 448 7.21 6.89 9.83
C ASP A 448 7.96 7.18 11.15
N VAL A 449 8.18 6.10 11.90
CA VAL A 449 8.95 6.12 13.14
C VAL A 449 10.14 5.18 12.96
N ASN A 450 11.32 5.73 12.73
CA ASN A 450 12.57 4.97 12.53
C ASN A 450 12.53 3.94 11.39
N LEU A 451 11.84 4.21 10.27
CA LEU A 451 11.96 3.35 9.11
C LEU A 451 13.43 3.22 8.69
N PRO A 452 13.90 2.02 8.36
CA PRO A 452 15.24 1.84 7.82
C PRO A 452 15.44 2.65 6.54
N THR A 453 16.48 3.45 6.53
CA THR A 453 16.93 4.26 5.39
C THR A 453 18.40 3.98 5.13
N GLY A 454 18.94 4.41 3.98
CA GLY A 454 20.35 4.28 3.64
C GLY A 454 21.27 4.85 4.72
N LYS A 455 22.54 4.44 4.75
CA LYS A 455 23.52 4.88 5.75
C LYS A 455 23.61 6.41 5.85
N ASN A 456 23.53 7.09 4.71
CA ASN A 456 23.65 8.54 4.60
C ASN A 456 22.28 9.24 4.48
N SER A 457 21.19 8.57 4.85
CA SER A 457 19.84 9.12 4.78
C SER A 457 19.37 9.54 6.16
N ARG A 458 18.39 10.44 6.20
CA ARG A 458 17.80 10.98 7.43
C ARG A 458 17.38 9.86 8.38
N LYS A 459 17.64 10.09 9.66
CA LYS A 459 17.10 9.31 10.77
C LYS A 459 16.08 10.18 11.49
N ALA A 460 14.87 9.67 11.68
CA ALA A 460 13.81 10.39 12.37
C ALA A 460 14.19 10.63 13.85
N THR A 461 13.89 11.83 14.34
CA THR A 461 14.05 12.22 15.76
C THR A 461 12.68 12.26 16.45
N GLU A 462 12.69 12.46 17.77
CA GLU A 462 11.49 12.70 18.57
C GLU A 462 10.68 13.88 18.01
N GLN A 463 11.36 14.98 17.67
CA GLN A 463 10.71 16.19 17.15
C GLN A 463 10.12 15.95 15.76
N ASP A 464 10.82 15.25 14.87
CA ASP A 464 10.30 14.92 13.54
C ASP A 464 9.02 14.09 13.62
N THR A 465 8.99 13.10 14.52
CA THR A 465 7.82 12.24 14.72
C THR A 465 6.65 13.03 15.34
N TYR A 466 6.94 13.95 16.27
CA TYR A 466 5.94 14.87 16.82
C TYR A 466 5.33 15.76 15.73
N GLU A 467 6.17 16.44 14.93
CA GLU A 467 5.71 17.35 13.88
C GLU A 467 4.89 16.65 12.80
N ALA A 468 5.34 15.48 12.33
CA ALA A 468 4.62 14.68 11.34
C ALA A 468 3.26 14.23 11.87
N THR A 469 3.21 13.74 13.11
CA THR A 469 1.96 13.28 13.74
C THR A 469 0.97 14.44 13.92
N LEU A 470 1.43 15.61 14.38
CA LEU A 470 0.59 16.80 14.55
C LEU A 470 0.09 17.34 13.21
N ALA A 471 0.95 17.30 12.15
CA ALA A 471 0.58 17.70 10.80
C ALA A 471 -0.56 16.83 10.22
N ALA A 472 -0.58 15.53 10.50
CA ALA A 472 -1.68 14.66 10.13
C ALA A 472 -3.01 15.11 10.76
N TYR A 473 -3.04 15.40 12.06
CA TYR A 473 -4.26 15.90 12.72
C TYR A 473 -4.71 17.26 12.18
N ARG A 474 -3.78 18.17 11.96
CA ARG A 474 -4.08 19.48 11.32
C ARG A 474 -4.62 19.31 9.90
N GLY A 475 -4.23 18.25 9.21
CA GLY A 475 -4.76 17.86 7.89
C GLY A 475 -6.16 17.28 7.91
N GLY A 476 -6.77 17.07 9.09
CA GLY A 476 -8.11 16.55 9.27
C GLY A 476 -8.18 15.02 9.43
N ALA A 477 -7.09 14.37 9.86
CA ALA A 477 -7.06 12.93 10.07
C ALA A 477 -8.03 12.46 11.18
N ASP A 478 -8.66 11.31 10.97
CA ASP A 478 -9.50 10.61 11.95
C ASP A 478 -8.67 9.82 12.98
N GLY A 479 -7.37 9.85 12.83
CA GLY A 479 -6.38 9.20 13.67
C GLY A 479 -5.06 9.06 12.93
N VAL A 480 -4.15 8.27 13.47
CA VAL A 480 -2.84 7.99 12.83
C VAL A 480 -2.46 6.52 13.04
N ILE A 481 -1.56 6.00 12.20
CA ILE A 481 -0.94 4.69 12.40
C ILE A 481 0.59 4.88 12.44
N LEU A 482 1.18 4.74 13.62
CA LEU A 482 2.64 4.76 13.76
C LEU A 482 3.23 3.54 13.07
N SER A 483 4.19 3.76 12.20
CA SER A 483 4.67 2.78 11.22
C SER A 483 6.20 2.72 11.19
N ARG A 484 6.79 1.61 10.73
CA ARG A 484 6.09 0.43 10.18
C ARG A 484 5.96 -0.73 11.18
N LYS A 485 6.89 -0.88 12.14
CA LYS A 485 6.84 -1.91 13.20
C LYS A 485 7.50 -1.41 14.48
N TYR A 486 6.88 -1.70 15.61
CA TYR A 486 7.33 -1.29 16.93
C TYR A 486 8.79 -1.71 17.22
N SER A 487 9.21 -2.90 16.81
CA SER A 487 10.58 -3.42 17.04
C SER A 487 11.70 -2.65 16.32
N GLU A 488 11.38 -1.65 15.48
CA GLU A 488 12.37 -0.74 14.85
C GLU A 488 12.41 0.63 15.53
N MET A 489 11.39 0.98 16.33
CA MET A 489 11.14 2.34 16.80
C MET A 489 11.95 2.65 18.07
N PHE A 490 12.53 3.84 18.13
CA PHE A 490 13.10 4.34 19.38
C PHE A 490 12.00 4.85 20.31
N LEU A 491 12.13 4.58 21.61
CA LEU A 491 11.15 4.98 22.62
C LEU A 491 10.97 6.50 22.69
N ALA A 492 12.04 7.28 22.50
CA ALA A 492 11.96 8.73 22.44
C ALA A 492 11.05 9.21 21.30
N ASN A 493 11.20 8.62 20.10
CA ASN A 493 10.40 9.00 18.94
C ASN A 493 8.92 8.63 19.13
N LEU A 494 8.64 7.49 19.76
CA LEU A 494 7.29 7.12 20.16
C LEU A 494 6.67 8.11 21.17
N LYS A 495 7.46 8.63 22.12
CA LYS A 495 7.01 9.68 23.05
C LYS A 495 6.68 10.99 22.32
N GLY A 496 7.44 11.35 21.29
CA GLY A 496 7.16 12.48 20.42
C GLY A 496 5.78 12.34 19.76
N ALA A 497 5.50 11.19 19.15
CA ALA A 497 4.18 10.88 18.62
C ALA A 497 3.08 10.95 19.70
N GLY A 498 3.32 10.39 20.88
CA GLY A 498 2.38 10.43 22.01
C GLY A 498 2.02 11.84 22.46
N ARG A 499 2.99 12.77 22.47
CA ARG A 499 2.73 14.20 22.72
C ARG A 499 1.81 14.79 21.66
N ALA A 500 2.11 14.55 20.38
CA ALA A 500 1.29 15.05 19.27
C ALA A 500 -0.12 14.45 19.25
N ILE A 501 -0.30 13.17 19.62
CA ILE A 501 -1.62 12.54 19.77
C ILE A 501 -2.45 13.24 20.85
N ARG A 502 -1.86 13.53 22.01
CA ARG A 502 -2.56 14.25 23.09
C ARG A 502 -2.98 15.68 22.67
N GLU A 503 -2.16 16.36 21.90
CA GLU A 503 -2.46 17.68 21.36
C GLU A 503 -3.48 17.60 20.22
N GLY A 504 -3.32 16.68 19.28
CA GLY A 504 -4.19 16.44 18.14
C GLY A 504 -5.62 16.01 18.51
N ASN A 505 -5.81 15.45 19.71
CA ASN A 505 -7.16 15.17 20.24
C ASN A 505 -7.95 16.42 20.59
N LYS A 506 -7.29 17.58 20.68
CA LYS A 506 -7.93 18.87 21.00
C LYS A 506 -8.28 19.66 19.73
N LEU A 507 -7.77 19.22 18.57
CA LEU A 507 -8.07 19.76 17.25
C LEU A 507 -9.29 19.09 16.64
#